data_a47121ceb31b8373c74bcb7c0296f718
#
_entry.id   a47121ceb31b8373c74bcb7c0296f718
#
_cell.length_a   1.000
_cell.length_b   1.000
_cell.length_c   1.000
_cell.angle_alpha   90.00
_cell.angle_beta   90.00
_cell.angle_gamma   90.00
#
_symmetry.space_group_name_H-M   'P 1'
#
loop_
_entity.id
_entity.type
_entity.pdbx_description
1 polymer ?
#
loop_
_entity_poly.entity_id
_entity_poly.type
_entity_poly.pdbx_seq_one_letter_code
_entity_poly.pdbx_strand_id
1 'polypeptide(L)'
;MSDSQQMYRTLFSALWKHIPRCIFGDIRRLMTLAWAVIGLCFTKTANFNHWGEVVISNAKYAASHQRRFQRWLYNCHVTPATFYPPLLRVALADWKPGKRAYVTLDTSVLPKGYVLIRTALIYRGRALPVAWRVFKHNSASVSYEDYKVVLERTRDVLPKGLVVVLLADRGLLHRQLMRFTRRTGWHYRLRAKASTLVYLEKHQAIQMGQLRPPQGAAHFYHDVRVLGEKVHLALATPIPEGDDEIDPWYVVSDEPTDVGTLDEFSLRFDIEENFLDDKSNGFQVEASKLDNAQAIERLFLVLAVATLHFTSVGVGVVNAKVRRWIDTHWDRGMSYLKIGWGWLRQQYRRGWRTFTPFWIDPAPDPEPAIASPRQAANPKRKWAVSCFGLP
;
A
#
# COMPACT_ATOMS: atom_id res chain seq x y z
N MET A 1 -31.09 -9.17 -14.79
CA MET A 1 -29.71 -8.68 -15.00
C MET A 1 -28.83 -9.39 -13.99
N SER A 2 -27.67 -9.97 -14.39
CA SER A 2 -26.79 -10.69 -13.46
C SER A 2 -26.09 -9.75 -12.47
N ASP A 3 -25.63 -10.30 -11.32
CA ASP A 3 -24.85 -9.54 -10.32
C ASP A 3 -23.61 -8.89 -10.94
N SER A 4 -22.88 -9.63 -11.79
CA SER A 4 -21.69 -9.12 -12.48
C SER A 4 -22.00 -7.95 -13.41
N GLN A 5 -23.16 -7.97 -14.09
CA GLN A 5 -23.59 -6.89 -14.99
C GLN A 5 -23.98 -5.62 -14.23
N GLN A 6 -24.64 -5.76 -13.08
CA GLN A 6 -25.00 -4.61 -12.23
C GLN A 6 -23.74 -3.97 -11.63
N MET A 7 -22.84 -4.79 -11.11
CA MET A 7 -21.56 -4.34 -10.58
C MET A 7 -20.71 -3.65 -11.67
N TYR A 8 -20.67 -4.23 -12.89
CA TYR A 8 -20.01 -3.61 -14.02
C TYR A 8 -20.56 -2.21 -14.33
N ARG A 9 -21.88 -2.03 -14.38
CA ARG A 9 -22.50 -0.72 -14.65
C ARG A 9 -22.09 0.31 -13.60
N THR A 10 -22.14 -0.04 -12.32
CA THR A 10 -21.77 0.85 -11.23
C THR A 10 -20.29 1.25 -11.31
N LEU A 11 -19.41 0.27 -11.46
CA LEU A 11 -17.97 0.53 -11.56
C LEU A 11 -17.60 1.29 -12.84
N PHE A 12 -18.15 0.88 -13.98
CA PHE A 12 -17.90 1.56 -15.24
C PHE A 12 -18.36 3.03 -15.22
N SER A 13 -19.54 3.31 -14.67
CA SER A 13 -20.03 4.69 -14.51
C SER A 13 -19.09 5.53 -13.64
N ALA A 14 -18.56 4.96 -12.57
CA ALA A 14 -17.58 5.63 -11.72
C ALA A 14 -16.24 5.88 -12.44
N LEU A 15 -15.72 4.90 -13.16
CA LEU A 15 -14.52 5.05 -13.98
C LEU A 15 -14.70 6.12 -15.06
N TRP A 16 -15.82 6.09 -15.76
CA TRP A 16 -16.17 7.07 -16.78
C TRP A 16 -16.28 8.50 -16.25
N LYS A 17 -16.88 8.64 -15.07
CA LYS A 17 -17.03 9.94 -14.40
C LYS A 17 -15.70 10.56 -13.98
N HIS A 18 -14.75 9.74 -13.54
CA HIS A 18 -13.56 10.22 -12.86
C HIS A 18 -12.27 10.15 -13.68
N ILE A 19 -12.19 9.31 -14.70
CA ILE A 19 -11.03 9.27 -15.61
C ILE A 19 -11.33 10.13 -16.84
N PRO A 20 -10.58 11.23 -17.06
CA PRO A 20 -10.81 12.12 -18.21
C PRO A 20 -10.65 11.42 -19.57
N ARG A 21 -11.43 11.85 -20.57
CA ARG A 21 -11.41 11.27 -21.93
C ARG A 21 -10.02 11.36 -22.59
N CYS A 22 -9.27 12.41 -22.34
CA CYS A 22 -7.90 12.57 -22.85
C CYS A 22 -6.93 11.48 -22.33
N ILE A 23 -7.24 10.87 -21.19
CA ILE A 23 -6.44 9.79 -20.59
C ILE A 23 -6.81 8.45 -21.22
N PHE A 24 -8.09 8.08 -21.24
CA PHE A 24 -8.47 6.77 -21.74
C PHE A 24 -8.59 6.72 -23.29
N GLY A 25 -8.85 7.84 -23.96
CA GLY A 25 -8.99 7.94 -25.43
C GLY A 25 -10.13 7.08 -25.99
N ASP A 26 -9.97 5.77 -25.94
CA ASP A 26 -10.96 4.78 -26.39
C ASP A 26 -11.71 4.19 -25.18
N ILE A 27 -13.05 4.32 -25.19
CA ILE A 27 -13.94 3.83 -24.14
C ILE A 27 -13.75 2.33 -23.84
N ARG A 28 -13.39 1.53 -24.84
CA ARG A 28 -13.13 0.10 -24.68
C ARG A 28 -12.03 -0.21 -23.68
N ARG A 29 -11.12 0.73 -23.44
CA ARG A 29 -10.07 0.61 -22.41
C ARG A 29 -10.66 0.64 -21.01
N LEU A 30 -11.62 1.56 -20.74
CA LEU A 30 -12.35 1.60 -19.47
C LEU A 30 -13.28 0.40 -19.29
N MET A 31 -14.00 0.04 -20.35
CA MET A 31 -14.88 -1.14 -20.34
C MET A 31 -14.11 -2.40 -19.98
N THR A 32 -12.89 -2.58 -20.52
CA THR A 32 -12.08 -3.75 -20.23
C THR A 32 -11.47 -3.69 -18.83
N LEU A 33 -11.06 -2.51 -18.35
CA LEU A 33 -10.63 -2.32 -16.97
C LEU A 33 -11.76 -2.69 -15.98
N ALA A 34 -12.97 -2.19 -16.21
CA ALA A 34 -14.12 -2.52 -15.37
C ALA A 34 -14.35 -4.05 -15.33
N TRP A 35 -14.39 -4.71 -16.48
CA TRP A 35 -14.55 -6.16 -16.55
C TRP A 35 -13.40 -6.94 -15.91
N ALA A 36 -12.15 -6.45 -16.00
CA ALA A 36 -11.01 -7.06 -15.33
C ALA A 36 -11.17 -7.02 -13.79
N VAL A 37 -11.59 -5.88 -13.24
CA VAL A 37 -11.88 -5.74 -11.80
C VAL A 37 -13.03 -6.64 -11.37
N ILE A 38 -14.10 -6.74 -12.18
CA ILE A 38 -15.22 -7.65 -11.91
C ILE A 38 -14.78 -9.10 -11.99
N GLY A 39 -14.00 -9.46 -13.02
CA GLY A 39 -13.40 -10.78 -13.15
C GLY A 39 -12.62 -11.15 -11.91
N LEU A 40 -11.72 -10.28 -11.48
CA LEU A 40 -10.94 -10.46 -10.26
C LEU A 40 -11.82 -10.62 -9.00
N CYS A 41 -12.89 -9.83 -8.89
CA CYS A 41 -13.82 -9.88 -7.75
C CYS A 41 -14.48 -11.26 -7.61
N PHE A 42 -14.94 -11.85 -8.69
CA PHE A 42 -15.69 -13.10 -8.65
C PHE A 42 -14.79 -14.34 -8.68
N THR A 43 -13.71 -14.32 -9.46
CA THR A 43 -12.81 -15.48 -9.63
C THR A 43 -11.72 -15.55 -8.55
N LYS A 44 -11.44 -14.45 -7.86
CA LYS A 44 -10.37 -14.33 -6.84
C LYS A 44 -8.96 -14.67 -7.36
N THR A 45 -8.72 -14.50 -8.65
CA THR A 45 -7.41 -14.78 -9.24
C THR A 45 -7.06 -13.77 -10.31
N ALA A 46 -5.79 -13.38 -10.38
CA ALA A 46 -5.24 -12.57 -11.46
C ALA A 46 -5.02 -13.36 -12.76
N ASN A 47 -5.37 -14.65 -12.80
CA ASN A 47 -5.40 -15.42 -14.01
C ASN A 47 -6.59 -14.97 -14.89
N PHE A 48 -6.32 -14.08 -15.82
CA PHE A 48 -7.33 -13.48 -16.70
C PHE A 48 -8.04 -14.47 -17.63
N ASN A 49 -7.56 -15.71 -17.73
CA ASN A 49 -8.26 -16.78 -18.46
C ASN A 49 -9.61 -17.11 -17.82
N HIS A 50 -9.72 -16.99 -16.50
CA HIS A 50 -10.96 -17.23 -15.76
C HIS A 50 -11.91 -16.02 -15.77
N TRP A 51 -11.43 -14.81 -16.06
CA TRP A 51 -12.29 -13.62 -16.04
C TRP A 51 -13.40 -13.67 -17.09
N GLY A 52 -13.17 -14.42 -18.19
CA GLY A 52 -14.19 -14.64 -19.23
C GLY A 52 -15.49 -15.27 -18.71
N GLU A 53 -15.44 -16.03 -17.62
CA GLU A 53 -16.60 -16.73 -17.03
C GLU A 53 -17.68 -15.75 -16.51
N VAL A 54 -17.28 -14.55 -16.11
CA VAL A 54 -18.17 -13.53 -15.55
C VAL A 54 -18.46 -12.38 -16.50
N VAL A 55 -17.74 -12.28 -17.64
CA VAL A 55 -17.91 -11.22 -18.62
C VAL A 55 -19.11 -11.49 -19.52
N ILE A 56 -20.03 -10.55 -19.55
CA ILE A 56 -21.16 -10.61 -20.47
C ILE A 56 -20.76 -9.87 -21.76
N SER A 57 -20.71 -10.59 -22.86
CA SER A 57 -20.43 -10.03 -24.18
C SER A 57 -20.99 -10.93 -25.28
N ASN A 58 -21.00 -10.43 -26.52
CA ASN A 58 -21.43 -11.20 -27.71
C ASN A 58 -20.37 -12.20 -28.18
N ALA A 59 -19.21 -12.30 -27.52
CA ALA A 59 -18.17 -13.26 -27.89
C ALA A 59 -18.61 -14.68 -27.50
N LYS A 60 -18.63 -15.57 -28.49
CA LYS A 60 -19.04 -17.00 -28.32
C LYS A 60 -17.91 -17.88 -27.77
N TYR A 61 -16.65 -17.52 -27.98
CA TYR A 61 -15.50 -18.36 -27.67
C TYR A 61 -14.72 -17.84 -26.47
N ALA A 62 -14.33 -18.73 -25.56
CA ALA A 62 -13.47 -18.42 -24.41
C ALA A 62 -12.16 -17.72 -24.83
N ALA A 63 -11.56 -18.17 -25.94
CA ALA A 63 -10.37 -17.54 -26.52
C ALA A 63 -10.56 -16.06 -26.87
N SER A 64 -11.77 -15.62 -27.22
CA SER A 64 -12.04 -14.21 -27.52
C SER A 64 -12.01 -13.35 -26.26
N HIS A 65 -12.52 -13.87 -25.13
CA HIS A 65 -12.44 -13.21 -23.83
C HIS A 65 -11.00 -13.11 -23.37
N GLN A 66 -10.23 -14.20 -23.42
CA GLN A 66 -8.82 -14.23 -23.09
C GLN A 66 -8.02 -13.21 -23.91
N ARG A 67 -8.18 -13.20 -25.24
CA ARG A 67 -7.49 -12.27 -26.14
C ARG A 67 -7.85 -10.80 -25.84
N ARG A 68 -9.08 -10.52 -25.40
CA ARG A 68 -9.50 -9.17 -25.02
C ARG A 68 -8.66 -8.65 -23.84
N PHE A 69 -8.52 -9.43 -22.76
CA PHE A 69 -7.73 -9.05 -21.60
C PHE A 69 -6.24 -9.02 -21.93
N GLN A 70 -5.74 -9.99 -22.67
CA GLN A 70 -4.35 -10.01 -23.11
C GLN A 70 -4.00 -8.77 -23.93
N ARG A 71 -4.80 -8.42 -24.94
CA ARG A 71 -4.58 -7.19 -25.73
C ARG A 71 -4.61 -5.94 -24.86
N TRP A 72 -5.46 -5.88 -23.88
CA TRP A 72 -5.54 -4.74 -22.97
C TRP A 72 -4.27 -4.64 -22.08
N LEU A 73 -3.79 -5.74 -21.52
CA LEU A 73 -2.56 -5.79 -20.72
C LEU A 73 -1.31 -5.41 -21.53
N TYR A 74 -1.30 -5.68 -22.83
CA TYR A 74 -0.20 -5.30 -23.72
C TYR A 74 -0.42 -3.94 -24.44
N ASN A 75 -1.50 -3.23 -24.17
CA ASN A 75 -1.82 -1.97 -24.84
C ASN A 75 -1.00 -0.81 -24.26
N CYS A 76 -0.07 -0.25 -25.06
CA CYS A 76 0.79 0.86 -24.65
C CYS A 76 0.04 2.16 -24.30
N HIS A 77 -1.19 2.33 -24.80
CA HIS A 77 -2.04 3.47 -24.46
C HIS A 77 -2.73 3.36 -23.09
N VAL A 78 -2.61 2.23 -22.39
CA VAL A 78 -3.05 2.09 -21.01
C VAL A 78 -1.84 2.33 -20.12
N THR A 79 -1.73 3.53 -19.59
CA THR A 79 -0.60 3.93 -18.73
C THR A 79 -1.06 4.01 -17.27
N PRO A 80 -0.61 3.12 -16.38
CA PRO A 80 -1.01 3.13 -14.98
C PRO A 80 -0.82 4.49 -14.29
N ALA A 81 0.31 5.16 -14.58
CA ALA A 81 0.64 6.48 -14.02
C ALA A 81 -0.33 7.60 -14.43
N THR A 82 -1.19 7.40 -15.40
CA THR A 82 -2.22 8.37 -15.81
C THR A 82 -3.64 7.91 -15.48
N PHE A 83 -3.92 6.60 -15.58
CA PHE A 83 -5.26 6.05 -15.35
C PHE A 83 -5.65 6.03 -13.86
N TYR A 84 -4.71 5.73 -12.96
CA TYR A 84 -4.99 5.56 -11.54
C TYR A 84 -5.09 6.87 -10.74
N PRO A 85 -4.23 7.88 -10.96
CA PRO A 85 -4.23 9.13 -10.19
C PRO A 85 -5.59 9.84 -10.08
N PRO A 86 -6.40 9.96 -11.13
CA PRO A 86 -7.73 10.59 -11.03
C PRO A 86 -8.64 9.89 -10.01
N LEU A 87 -8.61 8.56 -9.95
CA LEU A 87 -9.40 7.77 -9.01
C LEU A 87 -8.95 7.98 -7.57
N LEU A 88 -7.64 7.98 -7.34
CA LEU A 88 -7.08 8.18 -6.01
C LEU A 88 -7.31 9.61 -5.50
N ARG A 89 -7.17 10.64 -6.36
CA ARG A 89 -7.50 12.02 -6.00
C ARG A 89 -8.95 12.19 -5.57
N VAL A 90 -9.88 11.55 -6.28
CA VAL A 90 -11.30 11.55 -5.90
C VAL A 90 -11.50 10.83 -4.57
N ALA A 91 -10.85 9.68 -4.38
CA ALA A 91 -10.96 8.92 -3.14
C ALA A 91 -10.46 9.68 -1.91
N LEU A 92 -9.47 10.54 -2.10
CA LEU A 92 -8.85 11.34 -1.04
C LEU A 92 -9.33 12.80 -1.01
N ALA A 93 -10.41 13.15 -1.73
CA ALA A 93 -10.87 14.54 -1.87
C ALA A 93 -11.22 15.21 -0.52
N ASP A 94 -11.69 14.44 0.45
CA ASP A 94 -12.06 14.94 1.78
C ASP A 94 -10.87 15.01 2.76
N TRP A 95 -9.67 14.60 2.33
CA TRP A 95 -8.46 14.68 3.14
C TRP A 95 -7.92 16.12 3.13
N LYS A 96 -8.02 16.80 4.27
CA LYS A 96 -7.71 18.23 4.39
C LYS A 96 -6.25 18.50 4.68
N PRO A 97 -5.74 19.70 4.34
CA PRO A 97 -4.43 20.18 4.75
C PRO A 97 -4.19 20.01 6.27
N GLY A 98 -2.94 19.73 6.64
CA GLY A 98 -2.54 19.46 8.03
C GLY A 98 -2.79 18.03 8.51
N LYS A 99 -3.57 17.21 7.77
CA LYS A 99 -3.74 15.80 8.15
C LYS A 99 -2.44 15.03 7.94
N ARG A 100 -2.00 14.30 8.99
CA ARG A 100 -0.84 13.42 8.93
C ARG A 100 -1.20 12.15 8.13
N ALA A 101 -0.38 11.82 7.14
CA ALA A 101 -0.57 10.70 6.23
C ALA A 101 0.71 9.88 6.12
N TYR A 102 0.63 8.59 6.43
CA TYR A 102 1.76 7.68 6.35
C TYR A 102 1.79 7.01 4.99
N VAL A 103 2.92 7.11 4.31
CA VAL A 103 3.17 6.51 3.01
C VAL A 103 4.33 5.56 3.12
N THR A 104 4.15 4.31 2.76
CA THR A 104 5.25 3.34 2.70
C THR A 104 5.87 3.32 1.33
N LEU A 105 7.19 3.10 1.27
CA LEU A 105 7.93 2.74 0.07
C LEU A 105 8.55 1.37 0.31
N ASP A 106 8.26 0.41 -0.56
CA ASP A 106 8.82 -0.92 -0.45
C ASP A 106 8.98 -1.59 -1.82
N THR A 107 9.73 -2.68 -1.86
CA THR A 107 10.03 -3.47 -3.06
C THR A 107 9.61 -4.91 -2.87
N SER A 108 9.09 -5.54 -3.91
CA SER A 108 8.75 -6.96 -3.90
C SER A 108 9.29 -7.66 -5.13
N VAL A 109 10.00 -8.76 -4.92
CA VAL A 109 10.43 -9.62 -6.03
C VAL A 109 9.22 -10.39 -6.56
N LEU A 110 9.09 -10.37 -7.87
CA LEU A 110 8.07 -11.09 -8.63
C LEU A 110 8.72 -12.24 -9.41
N PRO A 111 7.94 -13.24 -9.86
CA PRO A 111 8.45 -14.32 -10.69
C PRO A 111 9.20 -13.82 -11.93
N LYS A 112 10.09 -14.66 -12.46
CA LYS A 112 10.86 -14.43 -13.69
C LYS A 112 11.83 -13.23 -13.65
N GLY A 113 12.29 -12.84 -12.46
CA GLY A 113 13.27 -11.77 -12.30
C GLY A 113 12.68 -10.37 -12.54
N TYR A 114 11.44 -10.14 -12.15
CA TYR A 114 10.86 -8.80 -12.09
C TYR A 114 10.86 -8.29 -10.66
N VAL A 115 10.94 -6.98 -10.51
CA VAL A 115 10.81 -6.27 -9.24
C VAL A 115 9.68 -5.25 -9.36
N LEU A 116 8.82 -5.24 -8.37
CA LEU A 116 7.83 -4.21 -8.13
C LEU A 116 8.39 -3.22 -7.10
N ILE A 117 8.45 -1.94 -7.45
CA ILE A 117 8.59 -0.84 -6.49
C ILE A 117 7.22 -0.22 -6.31
N ARG A 118 6.79 -0.02 -5.07
CA ARG A 118 5.48 0.55 -4.77
C ARG A 118 5.57 1.54 -3.62
N THR A 119 4.83 2.65 -3.76
CA THR A 119 4.40 3.44 -2.63
C THR A 119 2.94 3.14 -2.33
N ALA A 120 2.58 3.12 -1.06
CA ALA A 120 1.21 2.88 -0.62
C ALA A 120 0.87 3.76 0.58
N LEU A 121 -0.37 4.26 0.62
CA LEU A 121 -0.92 5.01 1.74
C LEU A 121 -1.41 4.04 2.80
N ILE A 122 -0.94 4.19 4.03
CA ILE A 122 -1.44 3.41 5.16
C ILE A 122 -2.85 3.87 5.51
N TYR A 123 -3.77 2.93 5.55
CA TYR A 123 -5.15 3.20 5.83
C TYR A 123 -5.82 2.09 6.63
N ARG A 124 -6.11 2.35 7.90
CA ARG A 124 -6.91 1.48 8.79
C ARG A 124 -6.41 0.02 8.80
N GLY A 125 -5.11 -0.17 9.00
CA GLY A 125 -4.46 -1.48 9.09
C GLY A 125 -4.22 -2.18 7.76
N ARG A 126 -4.17 -1.43 6.67
CA ARG A 126 -3.77 -1.90 5.32
C ARG A 126 -3.09 -0.79 4.55
N ALA A 127 -2.43 -1.15 3.47
CA ALA A 127 -1.81 -0.21 2.55
C ALA A 127 -2.62 -0.12 1.24
N LEU A 128 -2.95 1.12 0.82
CA LEU A 128 -3.59 1.41 -0.46
C LEU A 128 -2.52 1.81 -1.48
N PRO A 129 -2.36 1.12 -2.61
CA PRO A 129 -1.41 1.50 -3.64
C PRO A 129 -1.58 2.96 -4.06
N VAL A 130 -0.47 3.72 -4.17
CA VAL A 130 -0.45 5.10 -4.64
C VAL A 130 0.24 5.20 -5.99
N ALA A 131 1.45 4.69 -6.09
CA ALA A 131 2.22 4.63 -7.32
C ALA A 131 3.11 3.39 -7.33
N TRP A 132 3.43 2.91 -8.52
CA TRP A 132 4.30 1.75 -8.69
C TRP A 132 5.05 1.79 -10.01
N ARG A 133 6.07 0.92 -10.09
CA ARG A 133 6.83 0.61 -11.30
C ARG A 133 7.23 -0.86 -11.26
N VAL A 134 7.21 -1.51 -12.41
CA VAL A 134 7.72 -2.87 -12.58
C VAL A 134 8.81 -2.86 -13.64
N PHE A 135 9.93 -3.51 -13.35
CA PHE A 135 11.04 -3.66 -14.30
C PHE A 135 11.81 -4.95 -14.03
N LYS A 136 12.64 -5.34 -14.98
CA LYS A 136 13.44 -6.56 -14.86
C LYS A 136 14.65 -6.30 -13.98
N HIS A 137 14.73 -6.99 -12.84
CA HIS A 137 15.82 -6.91 -11.88
C HIS A 137 15.79 -8.12 -10.95
N ASN A 138 16.95 -8.69 -10.65
CA ASN A 138 17.04 -9.95 -9.90
C ASN A 138 17.10 -9.78 -8.38
N SER A 139 17.04 -8.57 -7.86
CA SER A 139 17.15 -8.27 -6.44
C SER A 139 16.12 -7.21 -6.01
N ALA A 140 15.64 -7.30 -4.78
CA ALA A 140 14.83 -6.26 -4.14
C ALA A 140 15.67 -4.99 -3.81
N SER A 141 17.00 -5.09 -3.82
CA SER A 141 17.90 -3.94 -3.64
C SER A 141 17.97 -3.15 -4.94
N VAL A 142 17.39 -1.96 -4.94
CA VAL A 142 17.27 -1.08 -6.11
C VAL A 142 17.94 0.26 -5.84
N SER A 143 18.36 0.96 -6.91
CA SER A 143 18.98 2.27 -6.80
C SER A 143 17.94 3.37 -6.48
N TYR A 144 18.44 4.52 -6.00
CA TYR A 144 17.57 5.69 -5.80
C TYR A 144 16.86 6.13 -7.09
N GLU A 145 17.53 6.10 -8.22
CA GLU A 145 16.95 6.50 -9.51
C GLU A 145 15.80 5.60 -9.95
N ASP A 146 15.80 4.31 -9.51
CA ASP A 146 14.73 3.39 -9.82
C ASP A 146 13.42 3.74 -9.09
N TYR A 147 13.50 4.13 -7.82
CA TYR A 147 12.30 4.46 -7.04
C TYR A 147 11.96 5.95 -6.99
N LYS A 148 12.84 6.83 -7.40
CA LYS A 148 12.59 8.29 -7.50
C LYS A 148 11.35 8.60 -8.33
N VAL A 149 11.20 7.95 -9.49
CA VAL A 149 10.02 8.13 -10.36
C VAL A 149 8.71 7.77 -9.64
N VAL A 150 8.73 6.73 -8.79
CA VAL A 150 7.56 6.32 -8.01
C VAL A 150 7.25 7.35 -6.92
N LEU A 151 8.28 7.91 -6.27
CA LEU A 151 8.12 8.99 -5.29
C LEU A 151 7.55 10.27 -5.92
N GLU A 152 8.04 10.66 -7.10
CA GLU A 152 7.53 11.82 -7.83
C GLU A 152 6.06 11.65 -8.21
N ARG A 153 5.68 10.48 -8.75
CA ARG A 153 4.27 10.14 -9.01
C ARG A 153 3.41 10.21 -7.75
N THR A 154 3.96 9.74 -6.62
CA THR A 154 3.26 9.77 -5.33
C THR A 154 3.01 11.20 -4.88
N ARG A 155 4.04 12.07 -4.94
CA ARG A 155 3.92 13.50 -4.62
C ARG A 155 2.84 14.18 -5.47
N ASP A 156 2.80 13.87 -6.75
CA ASP A 156 1.92 14.53 -7.72
C ASP A 156 0.45 14.10 -7.60
N VAL A 157 0.19 12.95 -6.95
CA VAL A 157 -1.18 12.43 -6.80
C VAL A 157 -1.78 12.73 -5.42
N LEU A 158 -0.99 12.79 -4.37
CA LEU A 158 -1.50 13.08 -3.02
C LEU A 158 -2.07 14.49 -2.90
N PRO A 159 -3.13 14.70 -2.10
CA PRO A 159 -3.66 16.02 -1.82
C PRO A 159 -2.59 16.96 -1.27
N LYS A 160 -2.60 18.21 -1.75
CA LYS A 160 -1.66 19.23 -1.28
C LYS A 160 -1.92 19.60 0.18
N GLY A 161 -0.86 19.88 0.91
CA GLY A 161 -0.93 20.30 2.31
C GLY A 161 -1.08 19.16 3.32
N LEU A 162 -1.09 17.90 2.90
CA LEU A 162 -0.95 16.78 3.83
C LEU A 162 0.43 16.80 4.49
N VAL A 163 0.50 16.44 5.76
CA VAL A 163 1.75 16.16 6.48
C VAL A 163 2.12 14.71 6.19
N VAL A 164 2.91 14.51 5.14
CA VAL A 164 3.29 13.16 4.69
C VAL A 164 4.49 12.67 5.47
N VAL A 165 4.41 11.46 6.04
CA VAL A 165 5.52 10.75 6.66
C VAL A 165 5.85 9.52 5.80
N LEU A 166 7.04 9.51 5.20
CA LEU A 166 7.51 8.40 4.39
C LEU A 166 8.13 7.32 5.29
N LEU A 167 7.65 6.10 5.17
CA LEU A 167 8.15 4.92 5.87
C LEU A 167 8.88 4.01 4.87
N ALA A 168 10.12 3.60 5.19
CA ALA A 168 10.86 2.69 4.32
C ALA A 168 11.82 1.78 5.11
N ASP A 169 12.08 0.58 4.55
CA ASP A 169 12.98 -0.39 5.16
C ASP A 169 14.46 -0.07 4.90
N ARG A 170 15.34 -0.80 5.61
CA ARG A 170 16.81 -0.66 5.64
C ARG A 170 17.49 -0.68 4.27
N GLY A 171 16.89 -1.33 3.27
CA GLY A 171 17.39 -1.34 1.90
C GLY A 171 17.24 -0.02 1.15
N LEU A 172 16.40 0.89 1.66
CA LEU A 172 16.01 2.13 1.01
C LEU A 172 16.58 3.38 1.71
N LEU A 173 17.33 3.23 2.81
CA LEU A 173 18.00 4.37 3.46
C LEU A 173 19.06 4.94 2.54
N HIS A 174 18.82 6.12 2.00
CA HIS A 174 19.72 6.80 1.05
C HIS A 174 19.71 8.30 1.26
N ARG A 175 20.89 8.94 1.16
CA ARG A 175 21.00 10.40 1.32
C ARG A 175 20.11 11.18 0.36
N GLN A 176 19.99 10.71 -0.89
CA GLN A 176 19.11 11.35 -1.88
C GLN A 176 17.64 11.22 -1.52
N LEU A 177 17.20 10.13 -0.87
CA LEU A 177 15.83 9.99 -0.35
C LEU A 177 15.56 11.02 0.75
N MET A 178 16.45 11.14 1.73
CA MET A 178 16.34 12.14 2.80
C MET A 178 16.27 13.58 2.25
N ARG A 179 17.02 13.87 1.19
CA ARG A 179 16.98 15.17 0.51
C ARG A 179 15.70 15.36 -0.32
N PHE A 180 15.16 14.29 -0.91
CA PHE A 180 13.88 14.33 -1.62
C PHE A 180 12.76 14.69 -0.66
N THR A 181 12.64 14.01 0.48
CA THR A 181 11.59 14.27 1.49
C THR A 181 11.69 15.71 2.02
N ARG A 182 12.89 16.21 2.34
CA ARG A 182 13.07 17.59 2.75
C ARG A 182 12.62 18.61 1.69
N ARG A 183 12.97 18.39 0.42
CA ARG A 183 12.57 19.28 -0.69
C ARG A 183 11.07 19.26 -0.97
N THR A 184 10.40 18.17 -0.67
CA THR A 184 8.94 18.03 -0.86
C THR A 184 8.14 18.45 0.37
N GLY A 185 8.80 18.80 1.49
CA GLY A 185 8.15 19.09 2.76
C GLY A 185 7.55 17.84 3.42
N TRP A 186 8.07 16.68 3.10
CA TRP A 186 7.69 15.42 3.72
C TRP A 186 8.61 15.10 4.89
N HIS A 187 8.09 14.39 5.89
CA HIS A 187 8.85 13.74 6.95
C HIS A 187 9.18 12.30 6.59
N TYR A 188 10.05 11.67 7.37
CA TYR A 188 10.40 10.27 7.15
C TYR A 188 10.70 9.49 8.42
N ARG A 189 10.50 8.17 8.35
CA ARG A 189 10.97 7.16 9.30
C ARG A 189 11.64 6.06 8.45
N LEU A 190 12.95 6.10 8.37
CA LEU A 190 13.73 5.19 7.51
C LEU A 190 14.51 4.22 8.39
N ARG A 191 14.37 2.92 8.12
CA ARG A 191 15.17 1.94 8.83
C ARG A 191 16.61 1.94 8.31
N ALA A 192 17.58 1.90 9.21
CA ALA A 192 18.99 1.77 8.91
C ALA A 192 19.47 0.34 9.13
N LYS A 193 20.63 -0.01 8.53
CA LYS A 193 21.38 -1.23 8.82
C LYS A 193 22.22 -1.03 10.08
N ALA A 194 22.51 -2.11 10.82
CA ALA A 194 23.42 -2.07 11.98
C ALA A 194 24.82 -1.53 11.61
N SER A 195 25.27 -1.75 10.39
CA SER A 195 26.54 -1.26 9.87
C SER A 195 26.53 0.22 9.45
N THR A 196 25.38 0.90 9.49
CA THR A 196 25.29 2.33 9.15
C THR A 196 26.07 3.16 10.16
N LEU A 197 26.91 4.07 9.67
CA LEU A 197 27.67 4.97 10.53
C LEU A 197 26.80 6.14 11.00
N VAL A 198 26.87 6.41 12.29
CA VAL A 198 26.29 7.57 12.96
C VAL A 198 27.41 8.38 13.62
N TYR A 199 27.31 9.69 13.53
CA TYR A 199 28.22 10.62 14.20
C TYR A 199 27.43 11.30 15.31
N LEU A 200 27.76 10.94 16.56
CA LEU A 200 27.19 11.56 17.77
C LEU A 200 27.82 12.91 18.02
N GLU A 201 29.13 13.04 17.78
CA GLU A 201 29.92 14.27 17.85
C GLU A 201 30.68 14.50 16.54
N LYS A 202 31.30 15.69 16.39
CA LYS A 202 31.86 16.15 15.09
C LYS A 202 32.88 15.18 14.44
N HIS A 203 33.51 14.27 15.19
CA HIS A 203 34.60 13.43 14.67
C HIS A 203 34.53 11.95 15.06
N GLN A 204 33.56 11.53 15.86
CA GLN A 204 33.47 10.12 16.26
C GLN A 204 32.37 9.39 15.51
N ALA A 205 32.76 8.52 14.58
CA ALA A 205 31.86 7.63 13.87
C ALA A 205 31.66 6.32 14.67
N ILE A 206 30.42 5.95 14.90
CA ILE A 206 30.03 4.71 15.57
C ILE A 206 29.09 3.94 14.65
N GLN A 207 29.19 2.62 14.58
CA GLN A 207 28.18 1.82 13.89
C GLN A 207 26.89 1.79 14.70
N MET A 208 25.74 1.94 14.06
CA MET A 208 24.44 1.94 14.72
C MET A 208 24.19 0.69 15.58
N GLY A 209 24.72 -0.46 15.15
CA GLY A 209 24.67 -1.71 15.91
C GLY A 209 25.33 -1.64 17.28
N GLN A 210 26.35 -0.77 17.47
CA GLN A 210 27.02 -0.57 18.75
C GLN A 210 26.16 0.25 19.75
N LEU A 211 25.16 0.98 19.24
CA LEU A 211 24.19 1.73 20.03
C LEU A 211 22.93 0.91 20.35
N ARG A 212 22.93 -0.38 20.02
CA ARG A 212 21.78 -1.26 20.20
C ARG A 212 21.31 -1.26 21.67
N PRO A 213 20.04 -0.93 21.95
CA PRO A 213 19.48 -1.04 23.30
C PRO A 213 19.42 -2.49 23.78
N PRO A 214 19.40 -2.73 25.10
CA PRO A 214 19.01 -4.03 25.66
C PRO A 214 17.64 -4.48 25.18
N GLN A 215 17.34 -5.78 25.31
CA GLN A 215 16.01 -6.31 25.01
C GLN A 215 14.91 -5.59 25.80
N GLY A 216 13.82 -5.23 25.13
CA GLY A 216 12.70 -4.49 25.73
C GLY A 216 12.96 -3.00 25.94
N ALA A 217 14.14 -2.49 25.56
CA ALA A 217 14.49 -1.09 25.71
C ALA A 217 14.46 -0.32 24.38
N ALA A 218 14.27 1.00 24.49
CA ALA A 218 14.37 1.95 23.38
C ALA A 218 15.27 3.13 23.80
N HIS A 219 16.19 3.51 22.90
CA HIS A 219 17.08 4.65 23.04
C HIS A 219 16.79 5.68 21.97
N PHE A 220 16.75 6.96 22.35
CA PHE A 220 16.51 8.08 21.46
C PHE A 220 17.73 8.99 21.45
N TYR A 221 18.22 9.33 20.23
CA TYR A 221 19.33 10.25 20.04
C TYR A 221 18.88 11.42 19.18
N HIS A 222 19.17 12.62 19.65
CA HIS A 222 18.80 13.84 18.94
C HIS A 222 20.02 14.51 18.34
N ASP A 223 19.80 15.19 17.21
CA ASP A 223 20.81 16.06 16.56
C ASP A 223 22.10 15.36 16.11
N VAL A 224 22.00 14.08 15.82
CA VAL A 224 23.12 13.27 15.30
C VAL A 224 23.25 13.40 13.78
N ARG A 225 24.33 12.85 13.20
CA ARG A 225 24.52 12.84 11.74
C ARG A 225 24.55 11.42 11.19
N VAL A 226 23.74 11.18 10.15
CA VAL A 226 23.73 9.93 9.36
C VAL A 226 23.81 10.30 7.88
N LEU A 227 24.69 9.65 7.12
CA LEU A 227 24.93 9.95 5.70
C LEU A 227 25.21 11.45 5.42
N GLY A 228 25.77 12.17 6.42
CA GLY A 228 26.07 13.60 6.32
C GLY A 228 24.88 14.54 6.52
N GLU A 229 23.69 14.02 6.82
CA GLU A 229 22.48 14.81 7.15
C GLU A 229 22.27 14.84 8.67
N LYS A 230 21.77 15.97 9.20
CA LYS A 230 21.35 16.11 10.61
C LYS A 230 20.01 15.41 10.79
N VAL A 231 19.92 14.51 11.77
CA VAL A 231 18.76 13.61 11.99
C VAL A 231 18.58 13.29 13.48
N HIS A 232 17.50 12.58 13.78
CA HIS A 232 17.22 11.98 15.07
C HIS A 232 17.08 10.46 14.91
N LEU A 233 17.40 9.70 15.98
CA LEU A 233 17.33 8.24 15.95
C LEU A 233 16.36 7.71 17.01
N ALA A 234 15.58 6.71 16.63
CA ALA A 234 14.84 5.85 17.54
C ALA A 234 15.36 4.41 17.38
N LEU A 235 16.06 3.91 18.37
CA LEU A 235 16.63 2.58 18.38
C LEU A 235 15.85 1.71 19.36
N ALA A 236 15.47 0.49 18.98
CA ALA A 236 14.73 -0.40 19.85
C ALA A 236 15.11 -1.87 19.61
N THR A 237 15.19 -2.64 20.67
CA THR A 237 15.39 -4.09 20.61
C THR A 237 14.16 -4.79 21.16
N PRO A 238 13.31 -5.39 20.31
CA PRO A 238 12.12 -6.09 20.79
C PRO A 238 12.49 -7.30 21.63
N ILE A 239 11.59 -7.68 22.53
CA ILE A 239 11.65 -8.98 23.21
C ILE A 239 11.15 -10.01 22.19
N PRO A 240 11.92 -11.06 21.86
CA PRO A 240 11.48 -12.09 20.93
C PRO A 240 10.27 -12.86 21.46
N GLU A 241 9.39 -13.29 20.57
CA GLU A 241 8.31 -14.21 20.90
C GLU A 241 8.80 -15.64 20.54
N GLY A 242 9.04 -16.47 21.56
CA GLY A 242 9.56 -17.83 21.36
C GLY A 242 10.99 -17.85 20.83
N ASP A 243 11.24 -18.68 19.80
CA ASP A 243 12.55 -18.87 19.17
C ASP A 243 12.84 -17.89 18.02
N ASP A 244 12.05 -16.83 17.88
CA ASP A 244 12.22 -15.86 16.81
C ASP A 244 13.56 -15.10 16.92
N GLU A 245 14.21 -14.88 15.78
CA GLU A 245 15.44 -14.09 15.70
C GLU A 245 15.14 -12.63 16.07
N ILE A 246 15.99 -12.06 16.93
CA ILE A 246 15.86 -10.66 17.36
C ILE A 246 16.26 -9.75 16.20
N ASP A 247 15.30 -8.97 15.67
CA ASP A 247 15.53 -7.98 14.62
C ASP A 247 15.41 -6.55 15.18
N PRO A 248 16.53 -5.94 15.62
CA PRO A 248 16.52 -4.59 16.20
C PRO A 248 16.05 -3.54 15.20
N TRP A 249 15.38 -2.53 15.71
CA TRP A 249 14.94 -1.38 14.92
C TRP A 249 15.90 -0.22 15.06
N TYR A 250 16.45 0.25 13.96
CA TYR A 250 17.30 1.43 13.88
C TYR A 250 16.61 2.44 12.96
N VAL A 251 15.77 3.30 13.54
CA VAL A 251 14.93 4.24 12.79
C VAL A 251 15.57 5.62 12.77
N VAL A 252 15.76 6.15 11.56
CA VAL A 252 16.26 7.50 11.28
C VAL A 252 15.08 8.41 10.96
N SER A 253 15.00 9.57 11.60
CA SER A 253 13.91 10.54 11.48
C SER A 253 14.46 11.96 11.26
N ASP A 254 13.71 12.79 10.55
CA ASP A 254 13.96 14.24 10.43
C ASP A 254 13.27 15.06 11.53
N GLU A 255 12.33 14.44 12.26
CA GLU A 255 11.68 15.01 13.43
C GLU A 255 12.27 14.41 14.71
N PRO A 256 12.26 15.12 15.85
CA PRO A 256 12.65 14.57 17.15
C PRO A 256 11.94 13.24 17.43
N THR A 257 12.69 12.29 17.99
CA THR A 257 12.23 10.92 18.17
C THR A 257 11.79 10.64 19.61
N ASP A 258 10.76 9.81 19.72
CA ASP A 258 10.21 9.27 20.96
C ASP A 258 9.60 7.87 20.72
N VAL A 259 8.85 7.34 21.65
CA VAL A 259 8.16 6.04 21.53
C VAL A 259 7.14 6.08 20.37
N GLY A 260 6.47 7.21 20.17
CA GLY A 260 5.53 7.38 19.06
C GLY A 260 6.19 7.22 17.68
N THR A 261 7.48 7.54 17.56
CA THR A 261 8.26 7.32 16.32
C THR A 261 8.35 5.83 15.96
N LEU A 262 8.49 4.97 16.98
CA LEU A 262 8.51 3.50 16.78
C LEU A 262 7.12 2.98 16.40
N ASP A 263 6.06 3.53 17.00
CA ASP A 263 4.67 3.20 16.64
C ASP A 263 4.38 3.64 15.19
N GLU A 264 4.79 4.84 14.80
CA GLU A 264 4.67 5.31 13.41
C GLU A 264 5.43 4.41 12.43
N PHE A 265 6.68 4.02 12.77
CA PHE A 265 7.47 3.15 11.91
C PHE A 265 6.83 1.75 11.78
N SER A 266 6.17 1.24 12.83
CA SER A 266 5.50 -0.06 12.80
C SER A 266 4.39 -0.15 11.75
N LEU A 267 3.78 0.97 11.38
CA LEU A 267 2.78 1.03 10.31
C LEU A 267 3.33 0.60 8.94
N ARG A 268 4.66 0.57 8.77
CA ARG A 268 5.30 0.05 7.56
C ARG A 268 4.88 -1.39 7.25
N PHE A 269 4.66 -2.20 8.26
CA PHE A 269 4.28 -3.61 8.08
C PHE A 269 2.92 -3.80 7.35
N ASP A 270 2.08 -2.77 7.31
CA ASP A 270 0.80 -2.82 6.57
C ASP A 270 1.00 -3.02 5.05
N ILE A 271 2.17 -2.65 4.48
CA ILE A 271 2.46 -2.91 3.04
C ILE A 271 2.76 -4.39 2.78
N GLU A 272 3.35 -5.09 3.75
CA GLU A 272 3.61 -6.53 3.63
C GLU A 272 2.29 -7.30 3.51
N GLU A 273 1.28 -6.91 4.30
CA GLU A 273 -0.08 -7.43 4.18
C GLU A 273 -0.72 -7.13 2.82
N ASN A 274 -0.45 -5.96 2.22
CA ASN A 274 -0.91 -5.65 0.87
C ASN A 274 -0.21 -6.50 -0.19
N PHE A 275 1.09 -6.80 -0.03
CA PHE A 275 1.77 -7.73 -0.92
C PHE A 275 1.25 -9.17 -0.76
N LEU A 276 0.88 -9.58 0.46
CA LEU A 276 0.23 -10.86 0.69
C LEU A 276 -1.17 -10.91 0.04
N ASP A 277 -1.95 -9.84 0.12
CA ASP A 277 -3.23 -9.74 -0.57
C ASP A 277 -3.07 -9.80 -2.10
N ASP A 278 -2.01 -9.23 -2.68
CA ASP A 278 -1.70 -9.36 -4.11
C ASP A 278 -1.28 -10.79 -4.49
N LYS A 279 -0.54 -11.48 -3.63
CA LYS A 279 0.00 -12.84 -3.87
C LYS A 279 -0.99 -13.92 -3.44
N SER A 280 -0.76 -14.55 -2.30
CA SER A 280 -1.40 -15.80 -1.89
C SER A 280 -2.75 -15.62 -1.22
N ASN A 281 -2.95 -14.53 -0.45
CA ASN A 281 -4.14 -14.36 0.39
C ASN A 281 -5.31 -13.66 -0.30
N GLY A 282 -5.14 -13.19 -1.55
CA GLY A 282 -6.14 -12.42 -2.26
C GLY A 282 -6.16 -12.67 -3.76
N PHE A 283 -5.38 -11.91 -4.51
CA PHE A 283 -5.51 -11.82 -5.97
C PHE A 283 -4.68 -12.84 -6.76
N GLN A 284 -3.76 -13.56 -6.13
CA GLN A 284 -2.93 -14.58 -6.76
C GLN A 284 -2.20 -14.07 -8.02
N VAL A 285 -1.48 -12.94 -7.91
CA VAL A 285 -0.84 -12.25 -9.06
C VAL A 285 0.07 -13.17 -9.87
N GLU A 286 0.71 -14.14 -9.22
CA GLU A 286 1.61 -15.11 -9.85
C GLU A 286 0.89 -16.05 -10.83
N ALA A 287 -0.42 -16.29 -10.62
CA ALA A 287 -1.25 -17.09 -11.51
C ALA A 287 -1.47 -16.44 -12.88
N SER A 288 -1.15 -15.15 -13.05
CA SER A 288 -1.26 -14.43 -14.32
C SER A 288 -0.29 -14.94 -15.38
N LYS A 289 0.84 -15.53 -14.96
CA LYS A 289 1.93 -16.05 -15.81
C LYS A 289 2.50 -15.03 -16.81
N LEU A 290 2.28 -13.74 -16.59
CA LEU A 290 2.80 -12.69 -17.45
C LEU A 290 4.33 -12.67 -17.46
N ASP A 291 4.89 -12.32 -18.62
CA ASP A 291 6.33 -12.22 -18.86
C ASP A 291 6.67 -10.94 -19.64
N ASN A 292 6.20 -9.83 -19.15
CA ASN A 292 6.48 -8.49 -19.69
C ASN A 292 6.25 -7.46 -18.60
N ALA A 293 7.24 -6.62 -18.32
CA ALA A 293 7.18 -5.64 -17.23
C ALA A 293 5.97 -4.70 -17.34
N GLN A 294 5.70 -4.18 -18.55
CA GLN A 294 4.60 -3.24 -18.77
C GLN A 294 3.22 -3.94 -18.64
N ALA A 295 3.11 -5.20 -19.07
CA ALA A 295 1.88 -5.97 -18.88
C ALA A 295 1.63 -6.27 -17.40
N ILE A 296 2.67 -6.60 -16.65
CA ILE A 296 2.60 -6.78 -15.19
C ILE A 296 2.23 -5.46 -14.51
N GLU A 297 2.84 -4.33 -14.92
CA GLU A 297 2.52 -3.01 -14.37
C GLU A 297 1.04 -2.63 -14.61
N ARG A 298 0.46 -3.00 -15.76
CA ARG A 298 -0.97 -2.85 -16.04
C ARG A 298 -1.85 -3.82 -15.28
N LEU A 299 -1.37 -5.03 -14.99
CA LEU A 299 -2.08 -5.92 -14.08
C LEU A 299 -2.17 -5.28 -12.69
N PHE A 300 -1.08 -4.68 -12.18
CA PHE A 300 -1.13 -3.93 -10.92
C PHE A 300 -2.08 -2.72 -10.98
N LEU A 301 -2.37 -2.14 -12.15
CA LEU A 301 -3.46 -1.15 -12.27
C LEU A 301 -4.82 -1.79 -11.97
N VAL A 302 -5.10 -2.98 -12.48
CA VAL A 302 -6.35 -3.71 -12.16
C VAL A 302 -6.43 -3.99 -10.67
N LEU A 303 -5.34 -4.46 -10.05
CA LEU A 303 -5.28 -4.74 -8.61
C LEU A 303 -5.45 -3.48 -7.77
N ALA A 304 -4.80 -2.37 -8.13
CA ALA A 304 -4.90 -1.10 -7.42
C ALA A 304 -6.33 -0.52 -7.48
N VAL A 305 -6.98 -0.57 -8.64
CA VAL A 305 -8.39 -0.16 -8.80
C VAL A 305 -9.32 -1.06 -7.98
N ALA A 306 -9.08 -2.37 -7.98
CA ALA A 306 -9.84 -3.32 -7.18
C ALA A 306 -9.66 -3.05 -5.68
N THR A 307 -8.42 -2.90 -5.21
CA THR A 307 -8.10 -2.61 -3.81
C THR A 307 -8.78 -1.31 -3.35
N LEU A 308 -8.66 -0.24 -4.13
CA LEU A 308 -9.28 1.05 -3.81
C LEU A 308 -10.82 0.94 -3.78
N HIS A 309 -11.41 0.29 -4.79
CA HIS A 309 -12.86 0.10 -4.87
C HIS A 309 -13.40 -0.76 -3.71
N PHE A 310 -12.77 -1.91 -3.46
CA PHE A 310 -13.22 -2.83 -2.40
C PHE A 310 -13.04 -2.20 -1.02
N THR A 311 -11.93 -1.52 -0.76
CA THR A 311 -11.71 -0.80 0.51
C THR A 311 -12.74 0.30 0.69
N SER A 312 -13.03 1.09 -0.35
CA SER A 312 -14.06 2.13 -0.33
C SER A 312 -15.45 1.57 0.04
N VAL A 313 -15.85 0.46 -0.58
CA VAL A 313 -17.10 -0.23 -0.23
C VAL A 313 -17.06 -0.74 1.21
N GLY A 314 -15.94 -1.31 1.66
CA GLY A 314 -15.76 -1.76 3.03
C GLY A 314 -15.92 -0.63 4.05
N VAL A 315 -15.39 0.55 3.76
CA VAL A 315 -15.59 1.79 4.55
C VAL A 315 -17.09 2.11 4.63
N GLY A 316 -17.77 2.12 3.50
CA GLY A 316 -19.23 2.33 3.47
C GLY A 316 -20.01 1.33 4.32
N VAL A 317 -19.64 0.05 4.28
CA VAL A 317 -20.28 -1.02 5.06
C VAL A 317 -20.08 -0.82 6.57
N VAL A 318 -18.86 -0.49 7.00
CA VAL A 318 -18.56 -0.28 8.43
C VAL A 318 -19.22 1.01 8.92
N ASN A 319 -19.10 2.11 8.20
CA ASN A 319 -19.73 3.39 8.56
C ASN A 319 -21.28 3.26 8.63
N ALA A 320 -21.85 2.36 7.84
CA ALA A 320 -23.27 2.05 7.86
C ALA A 320 -23.71 1.10 8.99
N LYS A 321 -22.76 0.62 9.82
CA LYS A 321 -23.01 -0.33 10.92
C LYS A 321 -23.62 -1.67 10.48
N VAL A 322 -23.37 -2.09 9.22
CA VAL A 322 -23.87 -3.38 8.69
C VAL A 322 -22.74 -4.39 8.47
N ARG A 323 -21.57 -4.14 9.03
CA ARG A 323 -20.38 -5.00 8.93
C ARG A 323 -20.68 -6.46 9.25
N ARG A 324 -21.46 -6.73 10.31
CA ARG A 324 -21.77 -8.08 10.77
C ARG A 324 -22.55 -8.95 9.77
N TRP A 325 -23.04 -8.38 8.67
CA TRP A 325 -23.62 -9.16 7.58
C TRP A 325 -22.56 -9.91 6.74
N ILE A 326 -21.28 -9.47 6.82
CA ILE A 326 -20.15 -10.05 6.11
C ILE A 326 -19.11 -10.62 7.08
N ASP A 327 -18.77 -9.89 8.13
CA ASP A 327 -17.79 -10.29 9.14
C ASP A 327 -18.53 -10.93 10.32
N THR A 328 -18.29 -12.23 10.52
CA THR A 328 -18.95 -13.04 11.56
C THR A 328 -18.41 -12.76 12.97
N HIS A 329 -17.25 -12.08 13.07
CA HIS A 329 -16.64 -11.78 14.35
C HIS A 329 -17.44 -10.70 15.11
N TRP A 330 -17.46 -10.81 16.44
CA TRP A 330 -18.10 -9.81 17.28
C TRP A 330 -17.42 -8.44 17.11
N ASP A 331 -16.13 -8.42 17.28
CA ASP A 331 -15.29 -7.29 16.94
C ASP A 331 -14.74 -7.46 15.51
N ARG A 332 -14.28 -6.38 14.86
CA ARG A 332 -13.85 -6.44 13.48
C ARG A 332 -12.65 -7.39 13.28
N GLY A 333 -12.90 -8.56 12.69
CA GLY A 333 -11.86 -9.57 12.37
C GLY A 333 -11.35 -9.49 10.92
N MET A 334 -12.04 -8.74 10.03
CA MET A 334 -11.68 -8.65 8.62
C MET A 334 -11.17 -7.26 8.26
N SER A 335 -10.25 -7.19 7.28
CA SER A 335 -9.82 -5.90 6.71
C SER A 335 -10.97 -5.25 5.93
N TYR A 336 -10.92 -3.91 5.79
CA TYR A 336 -11.88 -3.16 4.97
C TYR A 336 -11.93 -3.68 3.53
N LEU A 337 -10.79 -4.08 2.96
CA LEU A 337 -10.71 -4.74 1.66
C LEU A 337 -11.60 -6.00 1.62
N LYS A 338 -11.43 -6.92 2.58
CA LYS A 338 -12.17 -8.19 2.63
C LYS A 338 -13.66 -7.99 2.89
N ILE A 339 -14.02 -7.04 3.75
CA ILE A 339 -15.42 -6.66 4.01
C ILE A 339 -16.08 -6.15 2.72
N GLY A 340 -15.48 -5.19 2.04
CA GLY A 340 -16.02 -4.65 0.80
C GLY A 340 -16.08 -5.67 -0.33
N TRP A 341 -15.05 -6.51 -0.45
CA TRP A 341 -15.06 -7.62 -1.41
C TRP A 341 -16.19 -8.61 -1.16
N GLY A 342 -16.39 -9.02 0.09
CA GLY A 342 -17.50 -9.88 0.49
C GLY A 342 -18.86 -9.24 0.22
N TRP A 343 -19.00 -7.93 0.48
CA TRP A 343 -20.21 -7.16 0.21
C TRP A 343 -20.53 -7.13 -1.29
N LEU A 344 -19.61 -6.73 -2.12
CA LEU A 344 -19.77 -6.63 -3.57
C LEU A 344 -20.24 -7.94 -4.21
N ARG A 345 -19.77 -9.08 -3.72
CA ARG A 345 -20.14 -10.41 -4.23
C ARG A 345 -21.55 -10.84 -3.87
N GLN A 346 -22.22 -10.16 -2.94
CA GLN A 346 -23.52 -10.58 -2.41
C GLN A 346 -24.59 -9.49 -2.56
N GLN A 347 -24.21 -8.21 -2.66
CA GLN A 347 -25.12 -7.08 -2.54
C GLN A 347 -26.33 -7.14 -3.49
N TYR A 348 -26.12 -7.51 -4.74
CA TYR A 348 -27.20 -7.53 -5.72
C TYR A 348 -28.15 -8.72 -5.51
N ARG A 349 -27.59 -9.91 -5.31
CA ARG A 349 -28.39 -11.11 -5.03
C ARG A 349 -29.22 -10.99 -3.76
N ARG A 350 -28.70 -10.29 -2.74
CA ARG A 350 -29.38 -10.09 -1.45
C ARG A 350 -30.19 -8.79 -1.39
N GLY A 351 -30.22 -7.99 -2.46
CA GLY A 351 -30.90 -6.70 -2.46
C GLY A 351 -30.29 -5.68 -1.49
N TRP A 352 -28.98 -5.80 -1.18
CA TRP A 352 -28.31 -4.87 -0.29
C TRP A 352 -27.98 -3.57 -1.02
N ARG A 353 -27.88 -2.49 -0.24
CA ARG A 353 -27.55 -1.19 -0.80
C ARG A 353 -26.16 -1.15 -1.44
N THR A 354 -26.01 -0.31 -2.43
CA THR A 354 -24.72 0.00 -3.05
C THR A 354 -24.05 1.15 -2.30
N PHE A 355 -22.71 1.14 -2.27
CA PHE A 355 -21.91 2.22 -1.71
C PHE A 355 -21.16 2.95 -2.82
N THR A 356 -20.83 4.23 -2.59
CA THR A 356 -20.09 5.07 -3.53
C THR A 356 -18.69 4.48 -3.78
N PRO A 357 -18.33 4.19 -5.03
CA PRO A 357 -16.96 3.78 -5.36
C PRO A 357 -15.96 4.92 -5.13
N PHE A 358 -14.72 4.56 -4.82
CA PHE A 358 -13.59 5.48 -4.72
C PHE A 358 -13.80 6.63 -3.72
N TRP A 359 -14.14 6.26 -2.48
CA TRP A 359 -14.21 7.19 -1.37
C TRP A 359 -13.52 6.58 -0.14
N ILE A 360 -12.57 7.31 0.45
CA ILE A 360 -11.78 6.90 1.61
C ILE A 360 -11.97 7.93 2.72
N ASP A 361 -12.65 7.51 3.78
CA ASP A 361 -12.99 8.34 4.92
C ASP A 361 -11.74 8.86 5.64
N PRO A 362 -11.54 10.18 5.77
CA PRO A 362 -10.42 10.73 6.51
C PRO A 362 -10.54 10.58 8.03
N ALA A 363 -11.72 10.23 8.57
CA ALA A 363 -11.92 10.07 10.00
C ALA A 363 -11.12 8.89 10.56
N PRO A 364 -10.81 8.89 11.87
CA PRO A 364 -10.25 7.73 12.56
C PRO A 364 -11.09 6.46 12.32
N ASP A 365 -10.45 5.30 12.46
CA ASP A 365 -11.16 4.02 12.32
C ASP A 365 -12.23 3.89 13.40
N PRO A 366 -13.53 3.82 13.06
CA PRO A 366 -14.61 3.69 14.05
C PRO A 366 -14.68 2.28 14.67
N GLU A 367 -14.13 1.28 13.98
CA GLU A 367 -14.07 -0.11 14.45
C GLU A 367 -12.67 -0.68 14.16
N PRO A 368 -11.64 -0.33 14.97
CA PRO A 368 -10.30 -0.89 14.80
C PRO A 368 -10.34 -2.41 14.85
N ALA A 369 -9.56 -3.08 13.99
CA ALA A 369 -9.45 -4.54 14.07
C ALA A 369 -8.89 -4.91 15.43
N ILE A 370 -9.53 -5.86 16.12
CA ILE A 370 -8.87 -6.51 17.22
C ILE A 370 -7.72 -7.31 16.62
N ALA A 371 -6.53 -7.00 17.12
CA ALA A 371 -5.36 -7.78 16.88
C ALA A 371 -5.68 -9.26 17.17
N SER A 372 -5.03 -10.19 16.47
CA SER A 372 -5.12 -11.61 16.80
C SER A 372 -4.88 -11.81 18.31
N PRO A 373 -5.36 -12.90 18.94
CA PRO A 373 -5.09 -13.15 20.35
C PRO A 373 -3.59 -13.02 20.72
N ARG A 374 -2.68 -13.31 19.77
CA ARG A 374 -1.23 -13.05 19.92
C ARG A 374 -0.89 -11.55 19.93
N GLN A 375 -1.54 -10.74 19.13
CA GLN A 375 -1.33 -9.29 19.11
C GLN A 375 -2.06 -8.59 20.26
N ALA A 376 -3.20 -9.11 20.70
CA ALA A 376 -3.95 -8.60 21.86
C ALA A 376 -3.27 -8.97 23.19
N ALA A 377 -2.59 -10.12 23.24
CA ALA A 377 -1.74 -10.53 24.37
C ALA A 377 -0.44 -9.72 24.46
N ASN A 378 -0.08 -9.00 23.39
CA ASN A 378 1.08 -8.10 23.37
C ASN A 378 0.59 -6.68 23.76
N PRO A 379 0.53 -6.31 25.06
CA PRO A 379 0.19 -4.96 25.47
C PRO A 379 1.17 -4.05 24.74
N LYS A 380 0.71 -2.94 24.15
CA LYS A 380 1.49 -1.90 23.45
C LYS A 380 2.90 -1.92 23.99
N ARG A 381 3.88 -2.35 23.18
CA ARG A 381 5.24 -2.68 23.61
C ARG A 381 5.71 -1.62 24.59
N LYS A 382 5.75 -1.96 25.90
CA LYS A 382 6.26 -1.05 26.91
C LYS A 382 7.78 -1.09 26.79
N TRP A 383 8.34 -0.07 26.19
CA TRP A 383 9.78 0.08 26.11
C TRP A 383 10.32 0.67 27.43
N ALA A 384 11.42 0.12 27.92
CA ALA A 384 12.26 0.84 28.89
C ALA A 384 12.99 1.96 28.13
N VAL A 385 12.67 3.22 28.44
CA VAL A 385 13.07 4.38 27.63
C VAL A 385 14.31 5.05 28.21
N SER A 386 15.27 5.36 27.35
CA SER A 386 16.40 6.27 27.64
C SER A 386 16.54 7.29 26.51
N CYS A 387 16.65 8.56 26.87
CA CYS A 387 16.87 9.66 25.93
C CYS A 387 18.29 10.21 26.07
N PHE A 388 18.98 10.34 24.95
CA PHE A 388 20.32 10.92 24.89
C PHE A 388 20.24 12.17 24.02
N GLY A 389 20.20 13.34 24.66
CA GLY A 389 20.43 14.63 24.04
C GLY A 389 21.91 14.90 23.98
N LEU A 390 22.44 15.42 22.87
CA LEU A 390 23.73 16.09 22.90
C LEU A 390 23.54 17.43 23.62
N PRO A 391 24.51 17.79 24.50
CA PRO A 391 24.46 19.09 25.19
C PRO A 391 24.49 20.26 24.21
#